data_bc5e6668b1f04994d5769b9340d9ee3f
#
_entry.id   bc5e6668b1f04994d5769b9340d9ee3f
#
_cell.length_a   1.000
_cell.length_b   1.000
_cell.length_c   1.000
_cell.angle_alpha   90.00
_cell.angle_beta   90.00
_cell.angle_gamma   90.00
#
_symmetry.space_group_name_H-M   'P 1'
#
loop_
_entity.id
_entity.type
_entity.pdbx_description
1 polymer ?
#
loop_
_entity_poly.entity_id
_entity_poly.type
_entity_poly.pdbx_seq_one_letter_code
_entity_poly.pdbx_strand_id
1 'polypeptide(L)'
;KNLRLKILQMMKANSTDKNNLICIASIGKPKGLKGEFFLNSFCNPADNILNYSNIVFEDNKLANFNIEYIRKINSKFISKIININNVDDIKKYTNLKLFISKDELPQLKSGQVYWHDLIDLTVIDFDTDDILGEVKDINNFGSNDCLEVNPTNDSVDDLKRLIPYVENKIIKSINKEKSIIYVNWSKDFLI
;
A
#
# COMPACT_ATOMS: atom_id res chain seq x y z
N LYS A 1 33.32 7.02 19.89
CA LYS A 1 33.26 6.77 18.42
C LYS A 1 31.90 6.15 17.96
N ASN A 2 31.19 5.36 18.82
CA ASN A 2 29.95 4.68 18.42
C ASN A 2 28.69 5.58 18.39
N LEU A 3 28.66 6.69 19.13
CA LEU A 3 27.49 7.57 19.18
C LEU A 3 27.36 8.41 17.88
N ARG A 4 28.51 8.85 17.31
CA ARG A 4 28.53 9.62 16.06
C ARG A 4 28.16 8.79 14.83
N LEU A 5 28.49 7.48 14.81
CA LEU A 5 28.06 6.55 13.77
C LEU A 5 26.55 6.26 13.85
N LYS A 6 26.01 6.12 15.07
CA LYS A 6 24.57 5.93 15.29
C LYS A 6 23.74 7.14 14.86
N ILE A 7 24.24 8.35 15.14
CA ILE A 7 23.61 9.60 14.71
C ILE A 7 23.70 9.77 13.17
N LEU A 8 24.83 9.39 12.53
CA LEU A 8 24.96 9.42 11.07
C LEU A 8 24.10 8.34 10.38
N GLN A 9 23.92 7.18 11.00
CA GLN A 9 22.98 6.16 10.52
C GLN A 9 21.51 6.61 10.69
N MET A 10 21.16 7.28 11.79
CA MET A 10 19.85 7.91 11.97
C MET A 10 19.60 9.08 11.01
N MET A 11 20.64 9.87 10.67
CA MET A 11 20.52 10.95 9.68
C MET A 11 20.46 10.44 8.22
N LYS A 12 20.99 9.28 7.91
CA LYS A 12 20.81 8.62 6.59
C LYS A 12 19.45 7.94 6.43
N ALA A 13 18.77 7.62 7.52
CA ALA A 13 17.40 7.09 7.50
C ALA A 13 16.33 8.16 7.19
N ASN A 14 16.69 9.46 7.19
CA ASN A 14 15.75 10.57 7.01
C ASN A 14 15.63 11.07 5.56
N SER A 15 16.25 10.44 4.57
CA SER A 15 15.89 10.60 3.16
C SER A 15 15.11 9.36 2.70
N THR A 16 13.96 9.11 3.30
CA THR A 16 13.02 8.11 2.80
C THR A 16 12.52 8.64 1.47
N ASP A 17 13.02 8.05 0.39
CA ASP A 17 12.50 8.26 -0.95
C ASP A 17 10.98 8.06 -0.89
N LYS A 18 10.20 9.07 -1.25
CA LYS A 18 8.73 8.98 -1.21
C LYS A 18 8.21 7.79 -2.02
N ASN A 19 9.00 7.32 -2.98
CA ASN A 19 8.73 6.15 -3.81
C ASN A 19 8.87 4.81 -3.07
N ASN A 20 9.50 4.79 -1.87
CA ASN A 20 9.69 3.57 -1.08
C ASN A 20 8.73 3.48 0.12
N LEU A 21 7.74 4.36 0.23
CA LEU A 21 6.77 4.37 1.32
C LEU A 21 5.40 3.86 0.85
N ILE A 22 4.77 3.06 1.73
CA ILE A 22 3.42 2.55 1.52
C ILE A 22 2.52 3.10 2.62
N CYS A 23 1.39 3.69 2.22
CA CYS A 23 0.36 4.15 3.13
C CYS A 23 -0.40 2.93 3.70
N ILE A 24 -0.32 2.73 5.02
CA ILE A 24 -0.92 1.58 5.70
C ILE A 24 -2.10 1.95 6.60
N ALA A 25 -2.24 3.22 6.95
CA ALA A 25 -3.32 3.68 7.83
C ALA A 25 -3.52 5.20 7.77
N SER A 26 -4.59 5.66 8.41
CA SER A 26 -4.76 7.07 8.76
C SER A 26 -5.22 7.25 10.21
N ILE A 27 -4.91 8.41 10.80
CA ILE A 27 -5.42 8.82 12.11
C ILE A 27 -6.90 9.15 11.95
N GLY A 28 -7.75 8.44 12.66
CA GLY A 28 -9.18 8.68 12.73
C GLY A 28 -9.57 9.68 13.84
N LYS A 29 -10.82 9.62 14.26
CA LYS A 29 -11.35 10.49 15.33
C LYS A 29 -10.66 10.19 16.66
N PRO A 30 -10.46 11.21 17.52
CA PRO A 30 -10.01 11.01 18.89
C PRO A 30 -10.91 10.05 19.66
N LYS A 31 -10.32 9.31 20.59
CA LYS A 31 -11.02 8.41 21.51
C LYS A 31 -10.74 8.82 22.95
N GLY A 32 -11.79 9.28 23.65
CA GLY A 32 -11.64 9.76 25.03
C GLY A 32 -10.80 11.04 25.14
N LEU A 33 -10.23 11.29 26.30
CA LEU A 33 -9.54 12.54 26.61
C LEU A 33 -8.01 12.42 26.70
N LYS A 34 -7.47 11.20 26.65
CA LYS A 34 -6.06 10.90 26.94
C LYS A 34 -5.15 10.83 25.69
N GLY A 35 -5.58 11.43 24.57
CA GLY A 35 -4.79 11.44 23.32
C GLY A 35 -4.83 10.13 22.54
N GLU A 36 -5.70 9.17 22.90
CA GLU A 36 -5.99 8.02 22.07
C GLU A 36 -6.81 8.41 20.84
N PHE A 37 -6.68 7.64 19.77
CA PHE A 37 -7.45 7.82 18.53
C PHE A 37 -7.81 6.48 17.90
N PHE A 38 -8.85 6.48 17.08
CA PHE A 38 -9.16 5.36 16.21
C PHE A 38 -8.18 5.36 15.04
N LEU A 39 -7.61 4.20 14.74
CA LEU A 39 -6.72 4.02 13.60
C LEU A 39 -7.51 3.34 12.47
N ASN A 40 -7.55 3.97 11.30
CA ASN A 40 -8.16 3.40 10.10
C ASN A 40 -7.09 2.60 9.35
N SER A 41 -7.12 1.28 9.41
CA SER A 41 -6.19 0.41 8.69
C SER A 41 -6.57 0.30 7.22
N PHE A 42 -5.58 0.42 6.33
CA PHE A 42 -5.67 0.17 4.89
C PHE A 42 -5.02 -1.17 4.51
N CYS A 43 -4.53 -1.93 5.51
CA CYS A 43 -3.96 -3.24 5.27
C CYS A 43 -5.03 -4.27 4.88
N ASN A 44 -4.63 -5.27 4.10
CA ASN A 44 -5.45 -6.42 3.79
C ASN A 44 -4.69 -7.72 4.15
N PRO A 45 -5.17 -8.53 5.14
CA PRO A 45 -6.23 -8.19 6.10
C PRO A 45 -5.89 -7.01 7.00
N ALA A 46 -6.92 -6.32 7.52
CA ALA A 46 -6.76 -5.11 8.33
C ALA A 46 -5.88 -5.31 9.58
N ASP A 47 -5.85 -6.52 10.12
CA ASP A 47 -5.08 -6.91 11.31
C ASP A 47 -3.55 -6.88 11.08
N ASN A 48 -3.08 -6.88 9.83
CA ASN A 48 -1.66 -6.74 9.52
C ASN A 48 -1.04 -5.47 10.08
N ILE A 49 -1.85 -4.42 10.33
CA ILE A 49 -1.40 -3.17 10.97
C ILE A 49 -0.73 -3.40 12.33
N LEU A 50 -1.05 -4.49 13.03
CA LEU A 50 -0.48 -4.82 14.34
C LEU A 50 0.97 -5.35 14.25
N ASN A 51 1.42 -5.72 13.07
CA ASN A 51 2.75 -6.32 12.83
C ASN A 51 3.83 -5.28 12.51
N TYR A 52 3.46 -4.03 12.26
CA TYR A 52 4.40 -2.97 11.88
C TYR A 52 4.82 -2.13 13.08
N SER A 53 6.13 -1.85 13.18
CA SER A 53 6.72 -1.09 14.29
C SER A 53 7.33 0.25 13.88
N ASN A 54 7.88 0.36 12.67
CA ASN A 54 8.56 1.58 12.20
C ASN A 54 7.64 2.44 11.35
N ILE A 55 6.56 2.92 11.96
CA ILE A 55 5.55 3.70 11.28
C ILE A 55 6.01 5.16 11.14
N VAL A 56 5.97 5.68 9.91
CA VAL A 56 6.35 7.04 9.55
C VAL A 56 5.09 7.87 9.28
N PHE A 57 5.12 9.13 9.66
CA PHE A 57 4.02 10.07 9.44
C PHE A 57 4.23 10.86 8.14
N GLU A 58 3.13 11.22 7.47
CA GLU A 58 3.14 12.00 6.23
C GLU A 58 3.81 13.38 6.39
N ASP A 59 3.64 14.00 7.54
CA ASP A 59 4.20 15.33 7.84
C ASP A 59 5.60 15.20 8.45
N ASN A 60 6.61 15.77 7.79
CA ASN A 60 7.98 15.84 8.29
C ASN A 60 8.09 16.54 9.66
N LYS A 61 7.12 17.40 10.02
CA LYS A 61 7.06 18.01 11.36
C LYS A 61 6.83 16.98 12.46
N LEU A 62 6.33 15.80 12.09
CA LEU A 62 6.07 14.67 12.97
C LEU A 62 7.17 13.59 12.90
N ALA A 63 8.30 13.87 12.25
CA ALA A 63 9.41 12.93 12.13
C ALA A 63 9.96 12.43 13.48
N ASN A 64 9.72 13.16 14.57
CA ASN A 64 10.11 12.79 15.93
C ASN A 64 8.99 12.12 16.74
N PHE A 65 7.81 11.92 16.15
CA PHE A 65 6.72 11.23 16.82
C PHE A 65 6.79 9.74 16.55
N ASN A 66 6.52 8.96 17.60
CA ASN A 66 6.44 7.51 17.52
C ASN A 66 5.08 7.04 18.02
N ILE A 67 4.57 5.98 17.44
CA ILE A 67 3.41 5.27 17.95
C ILE A 67 3.80 4.60 19.25
N GLU A 68 3.03 4.85 20.32
CA GLU A 68 3.21 4.22 21.63
C GLU A 68 2.71 2.77 21.60
N TYR A 69 1.53 2.58 20.99
CA TYR A 69 0.93 1.26 20.76
C TYR A 69 -0.16 1.32 19.69
N ILE A 70 -0.44 0.16 19.11
CA ILE A 70 -1.63 -0.13 18.33
C ILE A 70 -2.29 -1.35 18.97
N ARG A 71 -3.59 -1.27 19.26
CA ARG A 71 -4.35 -2.39 19.81
C ARG A 71 -5.70 -2.53 19.14
N LYS A 72 -6.18 -3.75 18.99
CA LYS A 72 -7.51 -4.05 18.46
C LYS A 72 -8.50 -4.15 19.65
N ILE A 73 -9.61 -3.45 19.53
CA ILE A 73 -10.75 -3.57 20.45
C ILE A 73 -11.99 -3.83 19.61
N ASN A 74 -12.55 -5.03 19.72
CA ASN A 74 -13.59 -5.53 18.85
C ASN A 74 -13.13 -5.44 17.36
N SER A 75 -13.88 -4.71 16.53
CA SER A 75 -13.56 -4.52 15.10
C SER A 75 -12.75 -3.25 14.81
N LYS A 76 -12.30 -2.51 15.84
CA LYS A 76 -11.62 -1.21 15.66
C LYS A 76 -10.20 -1.26 16.19
N PHE A 77 -9.32 -0.54 15.54
CA PHE A 77 -7.96 -0.30 16.04
C PHE A 77 -7.92 1.01 16.79
N ILE A 78 -7.20 1.00 17.91
CA ILE A 78 -6.96 2.15 18.77
C ILE A 78 -5.46 2.30 18.91
N SER A 79 -5.00 3.54 18.82
CA SER A 79 -3.58 3.86 18.90
C SER A 79 -3.36 5.13 19.70
N LYS A 80 -2.12 5.35 20.10
CA LYS A 80 -1.65 6.54 20.77
C LYS A 80 -0.27 6.92 20.27
N ILE A 81 0.01 8.22 20.18
CA ILE A 81 1.33 8.76 19.85
C ILE A 81 2.01 9.12 21.17
N ILE A 82 3.31 8.80 21.29
CA ILE A 82 4.14 9.16 22.44
C ILE A 82 4.11 10.68 22.65
N ASN A 83 3.95 11.11 23.89
CA ASN A 83 3.89 12.52 24.32
C ASN A 83 2.63 13.29 23.90
N ILE A 84 1.66 12.69 23.24
CA ILE A 84 0.35 13.30 22.99
C ILE A 84 -0.65 12.73 24.00
N ASN A 85 -0.98 13.56 25.02
CA ASN A 85 -1.72 13.09 26.20
C ASN A 85 -3.11 13.74 26.36
N ASN A 86 -3.56 14.51 25.37
CA ASN A 86 -4.87 15.15 25.42
C ASN A 86 -5.58 15.10 24.05
N VAL A 87 -6.89 15.33 24.08
CA VAL A 87 -7.75 15.26 22.92
C VAL A 87 -7.53 16.40 21.93
N ASP A 88 -7.20 17.58 22.39
CA ASP A 88 -7.05 18.76 21.52
C ASP A 88 -5.79 18.65 20.67
N ASP A 89 -4.73 18.06 21.19
CA ASP A 89 -3.51 17.84 20.43
C ASP A 89 -3.70 16.74 19.38
N ILE A 90 -4.26 15.58 19.75
CA ILE A 90 -4.45 14.51 18.77
C ILE A 90 -5.45 14.88 17.68
N LYS A 91 -6.44 15.73 17.97
CA LYS A 91 -7.42 16.19 17.00
C LYS A 91 -6.80 16.92 15.80
N LYS A 92 -5.69 17.61 16.01
CA LYS A 92 -4.93 18.34 14.97
C LYS A 92 -4.38 17.41 13.89
N TYR A 93 -4.20 16.13 14.21
CA TYR A 93 -3.63 15.10 13.33
C TYR A 93 -4.68 14.18 12.71
N THR A 94 -5.98 14.47 12.90
CA THR A 94 -7.05 13.69 12.26
C THR A 94 -6.89 13.69 10.74
N ASN A 95 -7.04 12.50 10.11
CA ASN A 95 -6.82 12.19 8.69
C ASN A 95 -5.36 12.17 8.23
N LEU A 96 -4.40 12.42 9.11
CA LEU A 96 -2.99 12.25 8.75
C LEU A 96 -2.71 10.79 8.40
N LYS A 97 -1.98 10.58 7.30
CA LYS A 97 -1.60 9.26 6.81
C LYS A 97 -0.36 8.73 7.51
N LEU A 98 -0.32 7.42 7.64
CA LEU A 98 0.76 6.66 8.26
C LEU A 98 1.34 5.70 7.23
N PHE A 99 2.66 5.61 7.17
CA PHE A 99 3.40 4.86 6.17
C PHE A 99 4.41 3.92 6.82
N ILE A 100 4.79 2.90 6.09
CA ILE A 100 5.96 2.05 6.37
C ILE A 100 6.87 2.02 5.14
N SER A 101 8.14 1.62 5.32
CA SER A 101 8.99 1.26 4.18
C SER A 101 8.47 -0.01 3.51
N LYS A 102 8.60 -0.09 2.17
CA LYS A 102 8.34 -1.32 1.42
C LYS A 102 9.14 -2.50 1.94
N ASP A 103 10.32 -2.25 2.48
CA ASP A 103 11.21 -3.29 3.02
C ASP A 103 10.66 -3.97 4.29
N GLU A 104 9.68 -3.33 4.96
CA GLU A 104 9.01 -3.91 6.14
C GLU A 104 7.84 -4.82 5.79
N LEU A 105 7.44 -4.86 4.53
CA LEU A 105 6.40 -5.78 4.12
C LEU A 105 6.88 -7.24 4.30
N PRO A 106 6.01 -8.13 4.83
CA PRO A 106 6.34 -9.54 4.93
C PRO A 106 6.80 -10.09 3.57
N GLN A 107 7.80 -10.96 3.57
CA GLN A 107 8.13 -11.68 2.33
C GLN A 107 6.91 -12.49 1.89
N LEU A 108 6.47 -12.24 0.67
CA LEU A 108 5.36 -12.96 0.07
C LEU A 108 5.78 -14.40 -0.21
N LYS A 109 4.87 -15.35 -0.01
CA LYS A 109 5.08 -16.73 -0.47
C LYS A 109 5.20 -16.72 -1.99
N SER A 110 5.94 -17.69 -2.54
CA SER A 110 6.08 -17.85 -3.98
C SER A 110 4.71 -17.82 -4.67
N GLY A 111 4.56 -16.92 -5.63
CA GLY A 111 3.31 -16.69 -6.36
C GLY A 111 2.42 -15.55 -5.85
N GLN A 112 2.66 -15.03 -4.65
CA GLN A 112 1.93 -13.86 -4.17
C GLN A 112 2.60 -12.55 -4.60
N VAL A 113 1.80 -11.52 -4.88
CA VAL A 113 2.28 -10.17 -5.22
C VAL A 113 1.53 -9.13 -4.42
N TYR A 114 2.19 -8.05 -4.10
CA TYR A 114 1.51 -6.88 -3.54
C TYR A 114 0.85 -6.07 -4.66
N TRP A 115 -0.32 -5.53 -4.41
CA TRP A 115 -1.05 -4.73 -5.42
C TRP A 115 -0.25 -3.55 -5.95
N HIS A 116 0.51 -2.88 -5.08
CA HIS A 116 1.36 -1.77 -5.51
C HIS A 116 2.48 -2.20 -6.47
N ASP A 117 2.88 -3.49 -6.45
CA ASP A 117 3.87 -4.04 -7.37
C ASP A 117 3.28 -4.35 -8.76
N LEU A 118 1.94 -4.33 -8.88
CA LEU A 118 1.25 -4.56 -10.14
C LEU A 118 0.97 -3.26 -10.91
N ILE A 119 0.98 -2.12 -10.22
CA ILE A 119 0.78 -0.81 -10.84
C ILE A 119 1.91 -0.55 -11.83
N ASP A 120 1.56 0.06 -12.96
CA ASP A 120 2.44 0.38 -14.09
C ASP A 120 3.09 -0.84 -14.79
N LEU A 121 2.64 -2.09 -14.48
CA LEU A 121 3.03 -3.25 -15.27
C LEU A 121 2.26 -3.30 -16.59
N THR A 122 2.95 -3.70 -17.67
CA THR A 122 2.34 -3.94 -18.99
C THR A 122 1.54 -5.24 -18.94
N VAL A 123 0.31 -5.18 -19.41
CA VAL A 123 -0.59 -6.33 -19.49
C VAL A 123 -0.60 -6.89 -20.90
N ILE A 124 -0.29 -8.16 -21.03
CA ILE A 124 -0.17 -8.86 -22.33
C ILE A 124 -1.10 -10.07 -22.33
N ASP A 125 -1.86 -10.25 -23.40
CA ASP A 125 -2.62 -11.48 -23.63
C ASP A 125 -1.66 -12.65 -23.84
N PHE A 126 -1.82 -13.70 -23.05
CA PHE A 126 -0.95 -14.88 -23.05
C PHE A 126 -1.01 -15.68 -24.35
N ASP A 127 -2.14 -15.69 -25.04
CA ASP A 127 -2.38 -16.52 -26.22
C ASP A 127 -1.98 -15.80 -27.52
N THR A 128 -2.12 -14.48 -27.58
CA THR A 128 -1.90 -13.70 -28.82
C THR A 128 -0.68 -12.79 -28.77
N ASP A 129 -0.07 -12.59 -27.59
CA ASP A 129 0.97 -11.59 -27.31
C ASP A 129 0.52 -10.14 -27.57
N ASP A 130 -0.80 -9.88 -27.70
CA ASP A 130 -1.33 -8.53 -27.83
C ASP A 130 -1.09 -7.74 -26.52
N ILE A 131 -0.55 -6.54 -26.65
CA ILE A 131 -0.41 -5.60 -25.51
C ILE A 131 -1.78 -4.96 -25.27
N LEU A 132 -2.36 -5.22 -24.08
CA LEU A 132 -3.68 -4.71 -23.70
C LEU A 132 -3.61 -3.33 -23.01
N GLY A 133 -2.44 -2.95 -22.49
CA GLY A 133 -2.22 -1.69 -21.79
C GLY A 133 -1.35 -1.81 -20.57
N GLU A 134 -1.47 -0.86 -19.65
CA GLU A 134 -0.78 -0.83 -18.36
C GLU A 134 -1.79 -0.80 -17.20
N VAL A 135 -1.47 -1.45 -16.10
CA VAL A 135 -2.24 -1.38 -14.86
C VAL A 135 -2.14 0.02 -14.26
N LYS A 136 -3.26 0.71 -14.13
CA LYS A 136 -3.32 2.05 -13.51
C LYS A 136 -3.85 2.03 -12.09
N ASP A 137 -4.73 1.09 -11.78
CA ASP A 137 -5.28 0.92 -10.42
C ASP A 137 -5.78 -0.51 -10.23
N ILE A 138 -6.06 -0.86 -8.98
CA ILE A 138 -6.68 -2.14 -8.62
C ILE A 138 -7.80 -1.85 -7.64
N ASN A 139 -9.02 -2.22 -8.03
CA ASN A 139 -10.21 -1.97 -7.25
C ASN A 139 -11.06 -3.23 -7.10
N ASN A 140 -11.78 -3.31 -5.98
CA ASN A 140 -12.75 -4.38 -5.75
C ASN A 140 -14.13 -3.96 -6.25
N PHE A 141 -14.65 -4.68 -7.25
CA PHE A 141 -15.98 -4.45 -7.82
C PHE A 141 -17.01 -5.49 -7.35
N GLY A 142 -16.89 -5.97 -6.12
CA GLY A 142 -17.84 -6.89 -5.48
C GLY A 142 -17.24 -8.25 -5.19
N SER A 143 -17.26 -9.19 -6.14
CA SER A 143 -16.80 -10.56 -5.91
C SER A 143 -15.29 -10.75 -6.09
N ASN A 144 -14.66 -9.95 -6.93
CA ASN A 144 -13.22 -10.06 -7.26
C ASN A 144 -12.57 -8.68 -7.30
N ASP A 145 -11.27 -8.68 -7.02
CA ASP A 145 -10.41 -7.54 -7.32
C ASP A 145 -10.18 -7.51 -8.82
N CYS A 146 -10.15 -6.32 -9.42
CA CYS A 146 -9.93 -6.14 -10.85
C CYS A 146 -8.77 -5.17 -11.10
N LEU A 147 -7.96 -5.50 -12.08
CA LEU A 147 -6.95 -4.61 -12.63
C LEU A 147 -7.65 -3.59 -13.54
N GLU A 148 -7.49 -2.31 -13.27
CA GLU A 148 -7.86 -1.24 -14.20
C GLU A 148 -6.70 -1.04 -15.18
N VAL A 149 -6.89 -1.47 -16.43
CA VAL A 149 -5.88 -1.40 -17.47
C VAL A 149 -6.21 -0.29 -18.43
N ASN A 150 -5.30 0.69 -18.54
CA ASN A 150 -5.40 1.78 -19.49
C ASN A 150 -4.54 1.49 -20.72
N PRO A 151 -5.00 1.84 -21.95
CA PRO A 151 -4.19 1.69 -23.14
C PRO A 151 -2.96 2.59 -23.12
N THR A 152 -1.92 2.16 -23.80
CA THR A 152 -0.69 2.90 -24.07
C THR A 152 -0.50 3.05 -25.59
N ASN A 153 0.54 3.75 -26.02
CA ASN A 153 0.83 3.88 -27.46
C ASN A 153 1.14 2.54 -28.15
N ASP A 154 1.58 1.54 -27.37
CA ASP A 154 1.95 0.21 -27.88
C ASP A 154 0.79 -0.79 -27.77
N SER A 155 -0.37 -0.36 -27.26
CA SER A 155 -1.53 -1.22 -27.07
C SER A 155 -2.22 -1.54 -28.39
N VAL A 156 -2.85 -2.73 -28.43
CA VAL A 156 -3.57 -3.23 -29.61
C VAL A 156 -4.73 -2.33 -30.01
N ASP A 157 -5.28 -1.56 -29.06
CA ASP A 157 -6.37 -0.59 -29.24
C ASP A 157 -6.33 0.48 -28.14
N ASP A 158 -7.28 1.44 -28.20
CA ASP A 158 -7.43 2.55 -27.23
C ASP A 158 -8.44 2.25 -26.11
N LEU A 159 -8.76 0.99 -25.84
CA LEU A 159 -9.83 0.61 -24.93
C LEU A 159 -9.30 0.37 -23.50
N LYS A 160 -10.01 0.93 -22.54
CA LYS A 160 -9.81 0.61 -21.13
C LYS A 160 -10.43 -0.74 -20.79
N ARG A 161 -9.78 -1.48 -19.89
CA ARG A 161 -10.22 -2.81 -19.48
C ARG A 161 -10.27 -2.95 -17.97
N LEU A 162 -11.25 -3.70 -17.48
CA LEU A 162 -11.31 -4.20 -16.12
C LEU A 162 -11.06 -5.71 -16.15
N ILE A 163 -9.87 -6.14 -15.78
CA ILE A 163 -9.46 -7.54 -15.85
C ILE A 163 -9.51 -8.13 -14.44
N PRO A 164 -10.38 -9.12 -14.16
CA PRO A 164 -10.46 -9.74 -12.85
C PRO A 164 -9.14 -10.39 -12.43
N TYR A 165 -8.68 -10.10 -11.21
CA TYR A 165 -7.48 -10.70 -10.64
C TYR A 165 -7.82 -12.09 -10.08
N VAL A 166 -7.77 -13.09 -10.94
CA VAL A 166 -8.00 -14.50 -10.59
C VAL A 166 -6.75 -15.30 -10.93
N GLU A 167 -5.99 -15.66 -9.89
CA GLU A 167 -4.75 -16.44 -10.04
C GLU A 167 -5.00 -17.77 -10.75
N ASN A 168 -4.06 -18.16 -11.61
CA ASN A 168 -4.05 -19.40 -12.40
C ASN A 168 -5.20 -19.55 -13.42
N LYS A 169 -6.21 -18.69 -13.42
CA LYS A 169 -7.26 -18.68 -14.45
C LYS A 169 -7.04 -17.53 -15.43
N ILE A 170 -7.13 -16.30 -14.94
CA ILE A 170 -6.97 -15.08 -15.72
C ILE A 170 -5.52 -14.61 -15.67
N ILE A 171 -4.95 -14.48 -14.47
CA ILE A 171 -3.52 -14.13 -14.31
C ILE A 171 -2.71 -15.41 -14.54
N LYS A 172 -1.93 -15.43 -15.61
CA LYS A 172 -1.07 -16.58 -15.98
C LYS A 172 0.30 -16.50 -15.35
N SER A 173 0.95 -15.35 -15.46
CA SER A 173 2.25 -15.12 -14.83
C SER A 173 2.51 -13.62 -14.65
N ILE A 174 3.37 -13.31 -13.68
CA ILE A 174 3.81 -11.94 -13.41
C ILE A 174 5.34 -11.95 -13.41
N ASN A 175 5.93 -11.15 -14.28
CA ASN A 175 7.37 -10.96 -14.37
C ASN A 175 7.70 -9.51 -13.94
N LYS A 176 8.11 -9.35 -12.68
CA LYS A 176 8.44 -8.04 -12.12
C LYS A 176 9.71 -7.44 -12.73
N GLU A 177 10.69 -8.25 -13.12
CA GLU A 177 11.94 -7.78 -13.71
C GLU A 177 11.71 -7.13 -15.08
N LYS A 178 10.77 -7.68 -15.84
CA LYS A 178 10.37 -7.15 -17.15
C LYS A 178 9.20 -6.18 -17.08
N SER A 179 8.60 -5.99 -15.90
CA SER A 179 7.38 -5.19 -15.69
C SER A 179 6.20 -5.66 -16.55
N ILE A 180 5.95 -6.99 -16.59
CA ILE A 180 4.91 -7.59 -17.43
C ILE A 180 3.99 -8.49 -16.60
N ILE A 181 2.69 -8.44 -16.91
CA ILE A 181 1.66 -9.39 -16.49
C ILE A 181 1.09 -10.09 -17.70
N TYR A 182 1.17 -11.41 -17.75
CA TYR A 182 0.49 -12.21 -18.77
C TYR A 182 -0.89 -12.62 -18.25
N VAL A 183 -1.91 -12.35 -19.07
CA VAL A 183 -3.31 -12.65 -18.77
C VAL A 183 -3.94 -13.53 -19.85
N ASN A 184 -4.88 -14.39 -19.47
CA ASN A 184 -5.79 -15.04 -20.38
C ASN A 184 -7.04 -14.17 -20.54
N TRP A 185 -6.93 -13.13 -21.36
CA TRP A 185 -7.96 -12.12 -21.56
C TRP A 185 -7.88 -11.56 -22.96
N SER A 186 -8.81 -11.99 -23.82
CA SER A 186 -8.85 -11.51 -25.21
C SER A 186 -9.17 -10.00 -25.26
N LYS A 187 -8.58 -9.33 -26.23
CA LYS A 187 -8.89 -7.92 -26.55
C LYS A 187 -10.37 -7.65 -26.78
N ASP A 188 -11.13 -8.68 -27.24
CA ASP A 188 -12.56 -8.60 -27.53
C ASP A 188 -13.44 -8.69 -26.28
N PHE A 189 -12.87 -9.03 -25.11
CA PHE A 189 -13.59 -9.03 -23.84
C PHE A 189 -13.66 -7.60 -23.27
N LEU A 190 -14.72 -6.91 -23.65
CA LEU A 190 -15.07 -5.58 -23.14
C LEU A 190 -16.16 -5.71 -22.09
N ILE A 191 -15.96 -5.06 -20.93
CA ILE A 191 -16.96 -4.97 -19.85
C ILE A 191 -17.44 -3.54 -19.78
#